data_06d6eb9a2ddfc2f1130ff5874885a2c3
#
_entry.id   06d6eb9a2ddfc2f1130ff5874885a2c3
#
_cell.length_a   1.000
_cell.length_b   1.000
_cell.length_c   1.000
_cell.angle_alpha   90.00
_cell.angle_beta   90.00
_cell.angle_gamma   90.00
#
_symmetry.space_group_name_H-M   'P 1'
#
loop_
_entity.id
_entity.type
_entity.pdbx_description
1 polymer ?
#
loop_
_entity_poly.entity_id
_entity_poly.type
_entity_poly.pdbx_seq_one_letter_code
_entity_poly.pdbx_strand_id
1 'polypeptide(L)'
;DMQEAVVAHAKKLELKGAALIKKYNCNSNPLMLGLYQLLAEGRAARNWGMMAKCIKDPFIANRYAKIAKDETFHATIGRMELEKLCETQEAQDEINAVINDFRRDLHAINSAKTGELPEARELMAAYA
;
A
#
# COMPACT_ATOMS: atom_id res chain seq x y z
N ASP A 1 0.79 -24.87 -10.66
CA ASP A 1 -0.27 -24.47 -11.56
C ASP A 1 -0.61 -22.98 -11.40
N MET A 2 -1.50 -22.50 -12.23
CA MET A 2 -1.87 -21.09 -12.23
C MET A 2 -2.50 -20.65 -10.90
N GLN A 3 -3.34 -21.48 -10.29
CA GLN A 3 -3.97 -21.18 -9.03
C GLN A 3 -2.95 -21.05 -7.89
N GLU A 4 -1.98 -21.95 -7.83
CA GLU A 4 -0.90 -21.89 -6.86
C GLU A 4 -0.06 -20.64 -7.03
N ALA A 5 0.23 -20.24 -8.28
CA ALA A 5 0.97 -19.04 -8.59
C ALA A 5 0.23 -17.77 -8.12
N VAL A 6 -1.08 -17.72 -8.31
CA VAL A 6 -1.92 -16.59 -7.86
C VAL A 6 -1.92 -16.49 -6.34
N VAL A 7 -2.10 -17.62 -5.65
CA VAL A 7 -2.07 -17.64 -4.18
C VAL A 7 -0.72 -17.19 -3.64
N ALA A 8 0.38 -17.69 -4.22
CA ALA A 8 1.73 -17.31 -3.82
C ALA A 8 1.99 -15.81 -4.01
N HIS A 9 1.52 -15.25 -5.13
CA HIS A 9 1.65 -13.83 -5.42
C HIS A 9 0.85 -12.98 -4.43
N ALA A 10 -0.40 -13.35 -4.15
CA ALA A 10 -1.23 -12.65 -3.17
C ALA A 10 -0.59 -12.65 -1.78
N LYS A 11 -0.05 -13.78 -1.35
CA LYS A 11 0.65 -13.90 -0.07
C LYS A 11 1.88 -13.01 -0.01
N LYS A 12 2.64 -12.92 -1.11
CA LYS A 12 3.80 -12.05 -1.21
C LYS A 12 3.41 -10.57 -1.07
N LEU A 13 2.29 -10.16 -1.68
CA LEU A 13 1.76 -8.80 -1.55
C LEU A 13 1.34 -8.47 -0.10
N GLU A 14 0.71 -9.42 0.59
CA GLU A 14 0.35 -9.27 1.99
C GLU A 14 1.58 -9.04 2.88
N LEU A 15 2.65 -9.79 2.65
CA LEU A 15 3.89 -9.65 3.41
C LEU A 15 4.54 -8.29 3.20
N LYS A 16 4.47 -7.76 1.99
CA LYS A 16 4.99 -6.41 1.66
C LYS A 16 4.23 -5.33 2.42
N GLY A 17 2.90 -5.39 2.41
CA GLY A 17 2.07 -4.47 3.15
C GLY A 17 2.30 -4.55 4.65
N ALA A 18 2.41 -5.76 5.18
CA ALA A 18 2.67 -6.00 6.59
C ALA A 18 4.00 -5.40 7.04
N ALA A 19 5.04 -5.46 6.20
CA ALA A 19 6.34 -4.86 6.50
C ALA A 19 6.25 -3.34 6.69
N LEU A 20 5.51 -2.64 5.81
CA LEU A 20 5.29 -1.20 5.93
C LEU A 20 4.50 -0.85 7.20
N ILE A 21 3.42 -1.57 7.45
CA ILE A 21 2.57 -1.36 8.63
C ILE A 21 3.40 -1.49 9.91
N LYS A 22 4.27 -2.48 9.96
CA LYS A 22 5.11 -2.74 11.13
C LYS A 22 6.22 -1.70 11.28
N LYS A 23 6.93 -1.36 10.21
CA LYS A 23 8.02 -0.37 10.25
C LYS A 23 7.54 0.98 10.76
N TYR A 24 6.41 1.45 10.27
CA TYR A 24 5.87 2.77 10.60
C TYR A 24 4.86 2.73 11.75
N ASN A 25 4.67 1.56 12.36
CA ASN A 25 3.78 1.39 13.51
C ASN A 25 2.35 1.87 13.25
N CYS A 26 1.84 1.56 12.05
CA CYS A 26 0.54 2.06 11.59
C CYS A 26 -0.63 1.66 12.49
N ASN A 27 -0.55 0.47 13.12
CA ASN A 27 -1.61 -0.02 13.99
C ASN A 27 -1.74 0.75 15.31
N SER A 28 -0.69 1.48 15.70
CA SER A 28 -0.66 2.24 16.96
C SER A 28 -0.55 3.75 16.75
N ASN A 29 -0.39 4.20 15.51
CA ASN A 29 -0.19 5.61 15.21
C ASN A 29 -1.17 6.05 14.11
N PRO A 30 -2.21 6.83 14.46
CA PRO A 30 -3.24 7.27 13.51
C PRO A 30 -2.68 8.04 12.30
N LEU A 31 -1.64 8.86 12.50
CA LEU A 31 -0.99 9.59 11.40
C LEU A 31 -0.35 8.63 10.40
N MET A 32 0.34 7.61 10.91
CA MET A 32 0.99 6.62 10.05
C MET A 32 -0.03 5.73 9.36
N LEU A 33 -1.13 5.38 10.03
CA LEU A 33 -2.21 4.64 9.39
C LEU A 33 -2.85 5.44 8.25
N GLY A 34 -3.14 6.71 8.48
CA GLY A 34 -3.68 7.60 7.44
C GLY A 34 -2.73 7.72 6.25
N LEU A 35 -1.43 7.84 6.51
CA LEU A 35 -0.41 7.91 5.47
C LEU A 35 -0.37 6.61 4.64
N TYR A 36 -0.40 5.47 5.31
CA TYR A 36 -0.45 4.15 4.66
C TYR A 36 -1.69 4.02 3.78
N GLN A 37 -2.87 4.35 4.31
CA GLN A 37 -4.11 4.25 3.56
C GLN A 37 -4.12 5.18 2.34
N LEU A 38 -3.65 6.40 2.50
CA LEU A 38 -3.62 7.34 1.39
C LEU A 38 -2.62 6.94 0.30
N LEU A 39 -1.40 6.65 0.67
CA LEU A 39 -0.31 6.41 -0.29
C LEU A 39 -0.24 4.97 -0.78
N ALA A 40 -0.27 4.01 0.14
CA ALA A 40 -0.12 2.59 -0.23
C ALA A 40 -1.40 2.03 -0.85
N GLU A 41 -2.54 2.21 -0.20
CA GLU A 41 -3.81 1.70 -0.70
C GLU A 41 -4.31 2.51 -1.89
N GLY A 42 -4.01 3.82 -1.94
CA GLY A 42 -4.30 4.66 -3.10
C GLY A 42 -3.54 4.20 -4.35
N ARG A 43 -2.28 3.82 -4.20
CA ARG A 43 -1.48 3.25 -5.28
C ARG A 43 -2.04 1.89 -5.70
N ALA A 44 -2.39 1.05 -4.74
CA ALA A 44 -3.02 -0.25 -5.00
C ALA A 44 -4.33 -0.07 -5.79
N ALA A 45 -5.16 0.90 -5.41
CA ALA A 45 -6.40 1.20 -6.11
C ALA A 45 -6.16 1.52 -7.59
N ARG A 46 -5.16 2.35 -7.88
CA ARG A 46 -4.81 2.70 -9.27
C ARG A 46 -4.33 1.48 -10.05
N ASN A 47 -3.49 0.66 -9.43
CA ASN A 47 -2.95 -0.54 -10.07
C ASN A 47 -4.04 -1.58 -10.36
N TRP A 48 -4.89 -1.87 -9.40
CA TRP A 48 -6.00 -2.80 -9.57
C TRP A 48 -7.01 -2.30 -10.61
N GLY A 49 -7.29 -0.98 -10.61
CA GLY A 49 -8.16 -0.36 -11.60
C GLY A 49 -7.61 -0.47 -13.00
N MET A 50 -6.31 -0.26 -13.17
CA MET A 50 -5.65 -0.40 -14.48
C MET A 50 -5.69 -1.85 -14.95
N MET A 51 -5.39 -2.80 -14.06
CA MET A 51 -5.44 -4.23 -14.40
C MET A 51 -6.85 -4.66 -14.79
N ALA A 52 -7.88 -4.16 -14.12
CA ALA A 52 -9.27 -4.45 -14.45
C ALA A 52 -9.62 -4.04 -15.87
N LYS A 53 -9.04 -2.94 -16.35
CA LYS A 53 -9.26 -2.45 -17.73
C LYS A 53 -8.52 -3.26 -18.78
N CYS A 54 -7.43 -3.92 -18.41
CA CYS A 54 -6.59 -4.68 -19.33
C CYS A 54 -6.97 -6.15 -19.44
N ILE A 55 -7.66 -6.71 -18.46
CA ILE A 55 -8.02 -8.12 -18.41
C ILE A 55 -9.28 -8.36 -19.23
N LYS A 56 -9.19 -9.31 -20.17
CA LYS A 56 -10.28 -9.63 -21.09
C LYS A 56 -11.38 -10.46 -20.44
N ASP A 57 -11.06 -11.32 -19.48
CA ASP A 57 -12.04 -12.14 -18.79
C ASP A 57 -12.93 -11.27 -17.91
N PRO A 58 -14.25 -11.19 -18.19
CA PRO A 58 -15.15 -10.30 -17.44
C PRO A 58 -15.24 -10.63 -15.94
N PHE A 59 -15.18 -11.91 -15.60
CA PHE A 59 -15.27 -12.34 -14.20
C PHE A 59 -14.06 -11.85 -13.40
N ILE A 60 -12.86 -12.01 -13.94
CA ILE A 60 -11.61 -11.57 -13.28
C ILE A 60 -11.54 -10.04 -13.28
N ALA A 61 -11.88 -9.40 -14.38
CA ALA A 61 -11.88 -7.93 -14.49
C ALA A 61 -12.83 -7.31 -13.45
N ASN A 62 -14.02 -7.88 -13.26
CA ASN A 62 -14.98 -7.39 -12.26
C ASN A 62 -14.45 -7.55 -10.83
N ARG A 63 -13.74 -8.61 -10.53
CA ARG A 63 -13.12 -8.80 -9.22
C ARG A 63 -12.05 -7.76 -8.95
N TYR A 64 -11.21 -7.48 -9.92
CA TYR A 64 -10.17 -6.45 -9.79
C TYR A 64 -10.77 -5.05 -9.67
N ALA A 65 -11.84 -4.76 -10.42
CA ALA A 65 -12.55 -3.50 -10.30
C ALA A 65 -13.14 -3.31 -8.89
N LYS A 66 -13.67 -4.38 -8.29
CA LYS A 66 -14.19 -4.35 -6.92
C LYS A 66 -13.09 -4.08 -5.90
N ILE A 67 -11.94 -4.75 -6.04
CA ILE A 67 -10.78 -4.51 -5.17
C ILE A 67 -10.33 -3.05 -5.30
N ALA A 68 -10.24 -2.53 -6.51
CA ALA A 68 -9.87 -1.14 -6.76
C ALA A 68 -10.84 -0.16 -6.07
N LYS A 69 -12.12 -0.46 -6.09
CA LYS A 69 -13.14 0.36 -5.43
C LYS A 69 -12.96 0.35 -3.91
N ASP A 70 -12.73 -0.82 -3.32
CA ASP A 70 -12.50 -0.96 -1.88
C ASP A 70 -11.22 -0.21 -1.46
N GLU A 71 -10.14 -0.33 -2.24
CA GLU A 71 -8.89 0.38 -1.97
C GLU A 71 -9.03 1.90 -2.12
N THR A 72 -9.84 2.35 -3.08
CA THR A 72 -10.16 3.78 -3.25
C THR A 72 -10.89 4.31 -2.01
N PHE A 73 -11.81 3.53 -1.47
CA PHE A 73 -12.52 3.87 -0.24
C PHE A 73 -11.56 4.02 0.94
N HIS A 74 -10.63 3.07 1.12
CA HIS A 74 -9.63 3.15 2.16
C HIS A 74 -8.71 4.37 2.00
N ALA A 75 -8.29 4.67 0.78
CA ALA A 75 -7.46 5.84 0.49
C ALA A 75 -8.21 7.14 0.83
N THR A 76 -9.50 7.20 0.56
CA THR A 76 -10.35 8.36 0.88
C THR A 76 -10.44 8.55 2.39
N ILE A 77 -10.65 7.46 3.15
CA ILE A 77 -10.66 7.51 4.61
C ILE A 77 -9.33 8.02 5.14
N GLY A 78 -8.22 7.50 4.62
CA GLY A 78 -6.88 7.92 5.02
C GLY A 78 -6.65 9.41 4.79
N ARG A 79 -7.07 9.93 3.63
CA ARG A 79 -6.97 11.36 3.32
C ARG A 79 -7.77 12.20 4.29
N MET A 80 -9.01 11.80 4.57
CA MET A 80 -9.89 12.55 5.50
C MET A 80 -9.32 12.58 6.91
N GLU A 81 -8.82 11.45 7.40
CA GLU A 81 -8.19 11.38 8.71
C GLU A 81 -6.92 12.24 8.79
N LEU A 82 -6.08 12.22 7.75
CA LEU A 82 -4.89 13.05 7.71
C LEU A 82 -5.23 14.54 7.69
N GLU A 83 -6.22 14.96 6.90
CA GLU A 83 -6.67 16.34 6.87
C GLU A 83 -7.08 16.83 8.26
N LYS A 84 -7.77 15.96 9.01
CA LYS A 84 -8.23 16.28 10.36
C LYS A 84 -7.07 16.29 11.36
N LEU A 85 -6.19 15.30 11.31
CA LEU A 85 -5.08 15.18 12.26
C LEU A 85 -3.99 16.22 12.01
N CYS A 86 -3.78 16.62 10.77
CA CYS A 86 -2.74 17.58 10.38
C CYS A 86 -3.14 19.05 10.55
N GLU A 87 -4.17 19.33 11.32
CA GLU A 87 -4.51 20.70 11.72
C GLU A 87 -3.46 21.29 12.68
N THR A 88 -2.68 20.46 13.35
CA THR A 88 -1.63 20.91 14.27
C THR A 88 -0.25 20.90 13.60
N GLN A 89 0.61 21.83 14.00
CA GLN A 89 1.98 21.88 13.51
C GLN A 89 2.77 20.64 13.90
N GLU A 90 2.52 20.10 15.09
CA GLU A 90 3.16 18.88 15.57
C GLU A 90 2.89 17.70 14.64
N ALA A 91 1.63 17.50 14.25
CA ALA A 91 1.26 16.42 13.32
C ALA A 91 1.87 16.62 11.94
N GLN A 92 1.89 17.86 11.43
CA GLN A 92 2.52 18.20 10.16
C GLN A 92 4.02 17.89 10.18
N ASP A 93 4.71 18.24 11.26
CA ASP A 93 6.13 17.99 11.43
C ASP A 93 6.42 16.47 11.47
N GLU A 94 5.58 15.70 12.15
CA GLU A 94 5.72 14.25 12.22
C GLU A 94 5.59 13.60 10.84
N ILE A 95 4.59 14.01 10.05
CA ILE A 95 4.43 13.53 8.68
C ILE A 95 5.61 13.93 7.81
N ASN A 96 6.05 15.18 7.88
CA ASN A 96 7.15 15.69 7.07
C ASN A 96 8.47 14.97 7.38
N ALA A 97 8.65 14.52 8.62
CA ALA A 97 9.85 13.79 9.02
C ALA A 97 9.96 12.40 8.39
N VAL A 98 8.83 11.78 8.02
CA VAL A 98 8.82 10.38 7.55
C VAL A 98 8.36 10.19 6.11
N ILE A 99 7.71 11.19 5.50
CA ILE A 99 7.03 11.00 4.21
C ILE A 99 7.97 10.58 3.08
N ASN A 100 9.18 11.09 3.05
CA ASN A 100 10.14 10.73 2.01
C ASN A 100 10.63 9.29 2.16
N ASP A 101 10.88 8.87 3.38
CA ASP A 101 11.27 7.49 3.67
C ASP A 101 10.13 6.52 3.36
N PHE A 102 8.91 6.89 3.72
CA PHE A 102 7.72 6.09 3.43
C PHE A 102 7.54 5.91 1.92
N ARG A 103 7.65 6.99 1.14
CA ARG A 103 7.54 6.94 -0.31
C ARG A 103 8.62 6.07 -0.95
N ARG A 104 9.85 6.15 -0.44
CA ARG A 104 10.96 5.32 -0.91
C ARG A 104 10.69 3.85 -0.65
N ASP A 105 10.27 3.52 0.57
CA ASP A 105 9.94 2.15 0.95
C ASP A 105 8.77 1.61 0.12
N LEU A 106 7.74 2.43 -0.05
CA LEU A 106 6.58 2.08 -0.86
C LEU A 106 6.97 1.83 -2.32
N HIS A 107 7.81 2.68 -2.89
CA HIS A 107 8.30 2.50 -4.25
C HIS A 107 9.11 1.21 -4.38
N ALA A 108 10.02 0.94 -3.44
CA ALA A 108 10.82 -0.28 -3.43
C ALA A 108 9.93 -1.52 -3.40
N ILE A 109 8.88 -1.51 -2.59
CA ILE A 109 7.97 -2.64 -2.43
C ILE A 109 7.07 -2.82 -3.66
N ASN A 110 6.64 -1.74 -4.32
CA ASN A 110 5.63 -1.80 -5.38
C ASN A 110 6.18 -1.68 -6.81
N SER A 111 7.48 -1.61 -7.00
CA SER A 111 8.09 -1.63 -8.33
C SER A 111 7.78 -2.97 -9.04
N ALA A 112 7.62 -2.94 -10.36
CA ALA A 112 7.33 -4.14 -11.16
C ALA A 112 8.37 -5.25 -10.99
N LYS A 113 9.61 -4.88 -10.65
CA LYS A 113 10.71 -5.81 -10.41
C LYS A 113 11.06 -5.91 -8.92
N THR A 114 10.14 -5.59 -8.10
CA THR A 114 10.32 -5.31 -6.68
C THR A 114 10.88 -6.45 -5.86
N GLY A 115 10.46 -7.68 -6.15
CA GLY A 115 10.90 -8.80 -5.35
C GLY A 115 12.41 -8.97 -5.34
N GLU A 116 13.10 -8.34 -6.30
CA GLU A 116 14.53 -8.46 -6.51
C GLU A 116 15.35 -7.27 -6.00
N LEU A 117 14.70 -6.17 -5.62
CA LEU A 117 15.44 -5.01 -5.13
C LEU A 117 15.99 -5.25 -3.73
N PRO A 118 17.30 -4.96 -3.50
CA PRO A 118 17.91 -5.13 -2.17
C PRO A 118 17.15 -4.40 -1.06
N GLU A 119 16.68 -3.18 -1.31
CA GLU A 119 15.94 -2.37 -0.35
C GLU A 119 14.65 -3.04 0.10
N ALA A 120 13.92 -3.64 -0.84
CA ALA A 120 12.70 -4.37 -0.53
C ALA A 120 12.98 -5.62 0.31
N ARG A 121 14.04 -6.35 -0.03
CA ARG A 121 14.45 -7.55 0.71
C ARG A 121 14.88 -7.21 2.13
N GLU A 122 15.67 -6.15 2.30
CA GLU A 122 16.10 -5.67 3.61
C GLU A 122 14.92 -5.24 4.48
N LEU A 123 13.99 -4.49 3.88
CA LEU A 123 12.78 -4.04 4.57
C LEU A 123 11.95 -5.23 5.05
N MET A 124 11.71 -6.19 4.17
CA MET A 124 10.91 -7.36 4.50
C MET A 124 11.59 -8.25 5.54
N ALA A 125 12.92 -8.41 5.48
CA ALA A 125 13.68 -9.18 6.45
C ALA A 125 13.63 -8.52 7.84
N ALA A 126 13.70 -7.19 7.90
CA ALA A 126 13.72 -6.46 9.16
C ALA A 126 12.36 -6.40 9.86
N TYR A 127 11.27 -6.37 9.07
CA TYR A 127 9.92 -6.12 9.60
C TYR A 127 8.90 -7.22 9.28
N ALA A 128 9.37 -8.38 8.88
CA ALA A 128 8.48 -9.51 8.60
C ALA A 128 7.79 -10.03 9.88
#